data_70f408ef6c126d782f9cf253593cb87e
#
_entry.id   70f408ef6c126d782f9cf253593cb87e
#
_cell.length_a   1.000
_cell.length_b   1.000
_cell.length_c   1.000
_cell.angle_alpha   90.00
_cell.angle_beta   90.00
_cell.angle_gamma   90.00
#
_symmetry.space_group_name_H-M   'P 1'
#
loop_
_entity.id
_entity.type
_entity.pdbx_description
1 polymer ?
#
loop_
_entity_poly.entity_id
_entity_poly.type
_entity_poly.pdbx_seq_one_letter_code
_entity_poly.pdbx_strand_id
1 'polypeptide(L)'
;RARAASAFKAAEEALGYNNTGDYYQTPLRDETAILALASEADMLDVVERLAAKLGEDAPDPSGLTTQEKAFALLAVDSLNKGADGFRLKVEGLGRGNNNDRQYTVTEVQAEEGVTFTLEGQAPMFRTVMVSGSPEKAPPAATSKMGVDKAFFTLTGGRVNLSRISQGDQLVVRLTVSPHERRLNPVIVADLLPAGFEIESVLRPADGKREYGGSGGFAYLGQIANVQTAEAQDDRFVAAVDVYAQPVTFAYVVRAVTPGDFAMPGVVAEDMYRPEVFARSKPGRVTISAAPGTMGGGQ
;
A
#
# COMPACT_ATOMS: atom_id res chain seq x y z
N ARG A 1 11.22 -40.85 -0.71
CA ARG A 1 10.38 -40.49 0.46
C ARG A 1 11.20 -40.29 1.73
N ALA A 2 12.07 -41.22 2.17
CA ALA A 2 12.86 -41.10 3.40
C ALA A 2 13.75 -39.82 3.43
N ARG A 3 14.41 -39.46 2.31
CA ARG A 3 15.20 -38.22 2.21
C ARG A 3 14.32 -36.96 2.27
N ALA A 4 13.14 -36.98 1.67
CA ALA A 4 12.20 -35.86 1.75
C ALA A 4 11.72 -35.69 3.18
N ALA A 5 11.29 -36.76 3.86
CA ALA A 5 10.86 -36.70 5.25
C ALA A 5 11.95 -36.11 6.17
N SER A 6 13.22 -36.55 5.99
CA SER A 6 14.36 -36.00 6.75
C SER A 6 14.59 -34.48 6.45
N ALA A 7 14.41 -34.07 5.20
CA ALA A 7 14.57 -32.66 4.81
C ALA A 7 13.45 -31.78 5.40
N PHE A 8 12.20 -32.22 5.35
CA PHE A 8 11.09 -31.54 5.97
C PHE A 8 11.25 -31.39 7.49
N LYS A 9 11.66 -32.47 8.15
CA LYS A 9 11.95 -32.46 9.58
C LYS A 9 13.05 -31.43 9.92
N ALA A 10 14.14 -31.41 9.18
CA ALA A 10 15.22 -30.44 9.38
C ALA A 10 14.76 -29.00 9.11
N ALA A 11 13.88 -28.78 8.11
CA ALA A 11 13.30 -27.49 7.82
C ALA A 11 12.36 -27.01 8.93
N GLU A 12 11.51 -27.89 9.47
CA GLU A 12 10.64 -27.58 10.62
C GLU A 12 11.47 -27.27 11.89
N GLU A 13 12.55 -28.00 12.15
CA GLU A 13 13.46 -27.74 13.28
C GLU A 13 14.21 -26.40 13.13
N ALA A 14 14.40 -25.92 11.90
CA ALA A 14 15.01 -24.63 11.60
C ALA A 14 14.01 -23.45 11.66
N LEU A 15 12.70 -23.69 11.76
CA LEU A 15 11.71 -22.66 11.91
C LEU A 15 11.94 -21.83 13.19
N GLY A 16 11.93 -20.52 13.05
CA GLY A 16 12.18 -19.61 14.17
C GLY A 16 13.68 -19.35 14.42
N TYR A 17 14.57 -19.97 13.70
CA TYR A 17 15.99 -19.66 13.73
C TYR A 17 16.27 -18.47 12.80
N ASN A 18 16.59 -17.32 13.41
CA ASN A 18 17.03 -16.07 12.81
C ASN A 18 15.98 -15.05 12.47
N ASN A 19 15.84 -14.17 13.38
CA ASN A 19 15.48 -12.80 13.06
C ASN A 19 16.77 -11.99 12.74
N THR A 20 17.28 -12.11 11.53
CA THR A 20 18.43 -11.33 11.06
C THR A 20 18.07 -9.90 10.69
N GLY A 21 16.81 -9.50 10.87
CA GLY A 21 16.32 -8.20 10.41
C GLY A 21 16.12 -8.14 8.89
N ASP A 22 16.16 -9.28 8.21
CA ASP A 22 15.87 -9.39 6.79
C ASP A 22 14.36 -9.34 6.56
N TYR A 23 13.92 -8.49 5.64
CA TYR A 23 12.51 -8.37 5.25
C TYR A 23 11.98 -9.58 4.50
N TYR A 24 12.88 -10.38 3.95
CA TYR A 24 12.54 -11.52 3.10
C TYR A 24 12.37 -12.82 3.88
N GLN A 25 12.87 -12.89 5.11
CA GLN A 25 12.82 -14.07 5.93
C GLN A 25 12.05 -13.84 7.21
N THR A 26 10.85 -14.44 7.30
CA THR A 26 10.02 -14.42 8.51
C THR A 26 9.56 -15.84 8.84
N PRO A 27 9.28 -16.16 10.12
CA PRO A 27 8.77 -17.47 10.50
C PRO A 27 7.53 -17.88 9.71
N LEU A 28 6.56 -17.01 9.57
CA LEU A 28 5.31 -17.28 8.85
C LEU A 28 5.56 -17.55 7.35
N ARG A 29 6.42 -16.76 6.72
CA ARG A 29 6.84 -16.99 5.32
C ARG A 29 7.47 -18.37 5.15
N ASP A 30 8.34 -18.78 6.07
CA ASP A 30 9.05 -20.05 5.99
C ASP A 30 8.11 -21.23 6.29
N GLU A 31 7.20 -21.10 7.26
CA GLU A 31 6.17 -22.11 7.55
C GLU A 31 5.25 -22.34 6.36
N THR A 32 4.78 -21.27 5.73
CA THR A 32 3.91 -21.37 4.55
C THR A 32 4.64 -21.92 3.33
N ALA A 33 5.94 -21.61 3.16
CA ALA A 33 6.78 -22.22 2.13
C ALA A 33 6.93 -23.74 2.31
N ILE A 34 7.20 -24.17 3.55
CA ILE A 34 7.31 -25.61 3.88
C ILE A 34 5.97 -26.31 3.65
N LEU A 35 4.85 -25.69 4.05
CA LEU A 35 3.51 -26.21 3.85
C LEU A 35 3.19 -26.42 2.36
N ALA A 36 3.51 -25.45 1.50
CA ALA A 36 3.33 -25.56 0.05
C ALA A 36 4.11 -26.75 -0.52
N LEU A 37 5.40 -26.85 -0.19
CA LEU A 37 6.27 -27.94 -0.66
C LEU A 37 5.86 -29.31 -0.11
N ALA A 38 5.41 -29.38 1.14
CA ALA A 38 4.92 -30.61 1.75
C ALA A 38 3.64 -31.11 1.07
N SER A 39 2.73 -30.19 0.72
CA SER A 39 1.52 -30.50 -0.04
C SER A 39 1.86 -31.05 -1.43
N GLU A 40 2.78 -30.42 -2.16
CA GLU A 40 3.24 -30.89 -3.47
C GLU A 40 3.97 -32.25 -3.41
N ALA A 41 4.59 -32.55 -2.29
CA ALA A 41 5.30 -33.81 -2.07
C ALA A 41 4.44 -34.93 -1.45
N ASP A 42 3.13 -34.74 -1.28
CA ASP A 42 2.19 -35.65 -0.62
C ASP A 42 2.63 -36.05 0.81
N MET A 43 3.23 -35.12 1.56
CA MET A 43 3.70 -35.35 2.94
C MET A 43 2.60 -34.95 3.92
N LEU A 44 1.49 -35.70 3.94
CA LEU A 44 0.24 -35.38 4.65
C LEU A 44 0.46 -35.12 6.14
N ASP A 45 1.35 -35.83 6.80
CA ASP A 45 1.67 -35.62 8.23
C ASP A 45 2.32 -34.24 8.52
N VAL A 46 3.12 -33.74 7.61
CA VAL A 46 3.70 -32.37 7.69
C VAL A 46 2.62 -31.33 7.40
N VAL A 47 1.81 -31.59 6.36
CA VAL A 47 0.69 -30.71 5.97
C VAL A 47 -0.30 -30.53 7.12
N GLU A 48 -0.74 -31.61 7.77
CA GLU A 48 -1.68 -31.55 8.88
C GLU A 48 -1.14 -30.74 10.06
N ARG A 49 0.12 -30.97 10.45
CA ARG A 49 0.74 -30.24 11.56
C ARG A 49 0.89 -28.76 11.30
N LEU A 50 1.42 -28.39 10.13
CA LEU A 50 1.64 -26.97 9.78
C LEU A 50 0.32 -26.22 9.52
N ALA A 51 -0.64 -26.87 8.88
CA ALA A 51 -1.95 -26.28 8.65
C ALA A 51 -2.72 -26.03 9.96
N ALA A 52 -2.65 -26.99 10.92
CA ALA A 52 -3.23 -26.82 12.25
C ALA A 52 -2.57 -25.64 13.00
N LYS A 53 -1.25 -25.59 13.02
CA LYS A 53 -0.49 -24.50 13.65
C LYS A 53 -0.84 -23.13 13.06
N LEU A 54 -0.85 -23.00 11.74
CA LEU A 54 -1.21 -21.76 11.06
C LEU A 54 -2.67 -21.35 11.31
N GLY A 55 -3.57 -22.33 11.50
CA GLY A 55 -4.96 -22.09 11.84
C GLY A 55 -5.16 -21.57 13.29
N GLU A 56 -4.33 -22.04 14.22
CA GLU A 56 -4.34 -21.57 15.62
C GLU A 56 -3.73 -20.17 15.76
N ASP A 57 -2.62 -19.93 15.05
CA ASP A 57 -1.88 -18.66 15.10
C ASP A 57 -2.44 -17.59 14.13
N ALA A 58 -3.57 -17.85 13.46
CA ALA A 58 -4.14 -17.07 12.36
C ALA A 58 -3.78 -15.56 12.42
N PRO A 59 -2.71 -15.12 11.74
CA PRO A 59 -2.26 -13.73 11.84
C PRO A 59 -3.26 -12.80 11.14
N ASP A 60 -3.38 -11.57 11.62
CA ASP A 60 -4.16 -10.54 10.95
C ASP A 60 -3.61 -10.32 9.53
N PRO A 61 -4.43 -10.56 8.48
CA PRO A 61 -3.97 -10.39 7.09
C PRO A 61 -3.48 -8.97 6.75
N SER A 62 -3.93 -7.97 7.49
CA SER A 62 -3.53 -6.58 7.29
C SER A 62 -2.07 -6.33 7.71
N GLY A 63 -1.56 -7.10 8.67
CA GLY A 63 -0.19 -6.99 9.18
C GLY A 63 0.84 -7.86 8.43
N LEU A 64 0.43 -8.65 7.46
CA LEU A 64 1.34 -9.53 6.73
C LEU A 64 2.22 -8.77 5.74
N THR A 65 3.50 -9.12 5.70
CA THR A 65 4.43 -8.65 4.67
C THR A 65 4.06 -9.18 3.29
N THR A 66 4.58 -8.55 2.23
CA THR A 66 4.37 -9.03 0.85
C THR A 66 4.86 -10.46 0.64
N GLN A 67 5.99 -10.82 1.28
CA GLN A 67 6.54 -12.19 1.20
C GLN A 67 5.64 -13.20 1.90
N GLU A 68 5.17 -12.90 3.09
CA GLU A 68 4.22 -13.76 3.82
C GLU A 68 2.94 -13.99 3.04
N LYS A 69 2.36 -12.92 2.47
CA LYS A 69 1.18 -13.01 1.59
C LYS A 69 1.41 -13.89 0.38
N ALA A 70 2.57 -13.74 -0.30
CA ALA A 70 2.91 -14.52 -1.48
C ALA A 70 3.05 -16.03 -1.16
N PHE A 71 3.78 -16.37 -0.10
CA PHE A 71 3.97 -17.78 0.29
C PHE A 71 2.71 -18.39 0.89
N ALA A 72 1.89 -17.62 1.61
CA ALA A 72 0.58 -18.07 2.07
C ALA A 72 -0.35 -18.42 0.89
N LEU A 73 -0.36 -17.60 -0.17
CA LEU A 73 -1.11 -17.89 -1.40
C LEU A 73 -0.61 -19.15 -2.09
N LEU A 74 0.70 -19.37 -2.17
CA LEU A 74 1.28 -20.61 -2.73
C LEU A 74 0.87 -21.84 -1.90
N ALA A 75 0.89 -21.75 -0.58
CA ALA A 75 0.44 -22.82 0.29
C ALA A 75 -1.03 -23.17 0.09
N VAL A 76 -1.90 -22.15 0.03
CA VAL A 76 -3.33 -22.33 -0.24
C VAL A 76 -3.56 -22.94 -1.62
N ASP A 77 -2.86 -22.49 -2.65
CA ASP A 77 -2.97 -23.05 -4.00
C ASP A 77 -2.54 -24.54 -4.04
N SER A 78 -1.43 -24.87 -3.36
CA SER A 78 -0.95 -26.26 -3.27
C SER A 78 -1.93 -27.18 -2.51
N LEU A 79 -2.50 -26.71 -1.41
CA LEU A 79 -3.55 -27.43 -0.66
C LEU A 79 -4.81 -27.64 -1.50
N ASN A 80 -5.20 -26.64 -2.29
CA ASN A 80 -6.37 -26.71 -3.16
C ASN A 80 -6.21 -27.71 -4.31
N LYS A 81 -5.01 -27.92 -4.82
CA LYS A 81 -4.74 -28.91 -5.88
C LYS A 81 -4.96 -30.35 -5.42
N GLY A 82 -4.80 -30.61 -4.11
CA GLY A 82 -5.03 -31.94 -3.51
C GLY A 82 -6.46 -32.15 -2.99
N ALA A 83 -7.32 -31.14 -3.02
CA ALA A 83 -8.65 -31.18 -2.43
C ALA A 83 -9.73 -31.63 -3.44
N ASP A 84 -9.65 -32.87 -3.91
CA ASP A 84 -10.74 -33.53 -4.61
C ASP A 84 -11.73 -34.11 -3.59
N GLY A 85 -12.98 -33.64 -3.61
CA GLY A 85 -14.05 -34.30 -2.84
C GLY A 85 -14.89 -33.44 -1.89
N PHE A 86 -14.83 -32.12 -2.00
CA PHE A 86 -15.82 -31.28 -1.32
C PHE A 86 -16.78 -30.62 -2.32
N ARG A 87 -18.00 -30.34 -1.88
CA ARG A 87 -18.97 -29.50 -2.59
C ARG A 87 -19.21 -28.24 -1.79
N LEU A 88 -19.11 -27.10 -2.47
CA LEU A 88 -19.48 -25.82 -1.90
C LEU A 88 -20.86 -25.45 -2.44
N LYS A 89 -21.86 -25.40 -1.55
CA LYS A 89 -23.18 -24.85 -1.86
C LYS A 89 -23.19 -23.38 -1.50
N VAL A 90 -23.60 -22.54 -2.45
CA VAL A 90 -23.67 -21.09 -2.26
C VAL A 90 -25.11 -20.65 -2.50
N GLU A 91 -25.67 -19.93 -1.51
CA GLU A 91 -27.02 -19.38 -1.56
C GLU A 91 -26.95 -17.85 -1.43
N GLY A 92 -27.86 -17.13 -2.10
CA GLY A 92 -27.88 -15.66 -2.11
C GLY A 92 -27.12 -15.03 -3.27
N LEU A 93 -26.42 -15.82 -4.09
CA LEU A 93 -25.81 -15.35 -5.33
C LEU A 93 -26.68 -15.72 -6.54
N GLY A 94 -27.04 -14.73 -7.35
CA GLY A 94 -27.67 -14.97 -8.64
C GLY A 94 -26.76 -15.77 -9.61
N ARG A 95 -27.33 -16.23 -10.72
CA ARG A 95 -26.56 -16.90 -11.79
C ARG A 95 -25.57 -15.92 -12.45
N GLY A 96 -24.37 -15.83 -11.95
CA GLY A 96 -23.27 -15.02 -12.49
C GLY A 96 -21.95 -15.70 -12.23
N ASN A 97 -21.01 -15.58 -13.10
CA ASN A 97 -19.61 -15.99 -13.17
C ASN A 97 -19.03 -16.60 -11.88
N ASN A 98 -19.49 -17.78 -11.52
CA ASN A 98 -18.99 -18.53 -10.38
C ASN A 98 -17.98 -19.54 -10.94
N ASN A 99 -16.72 -19.20 -10.83
CA ASN A 99 -15.69 -20.24 -10.78
C ASN A 99 -15.87 -20.95 -9.45
N ASP A 100 -15.82 -22.25 -9.38
CA ASP A 100 -16.15 -23.08 -8.21
C ASP A 100 -15.41 -22.69 -6.91
N ARG A 101 -14.51 -21.72 -6.93
CA ARG A 101 -13.66 -21.28 -5.81
C ARG A 101 -13.58 -19.76 -5.61
N GLN A 102 -14.10 -18.94 -6.50
CA GLN A 102 -14.08 -17.48 -6.36
C GLN A 102 -15.46 -16.90 -6.68
N TYR A 103 -15.98 -16.15 -5.73
CA TYR A 103 -17.30 -15.53 -5.83
C TYR A 103 -17.17 -14.02 -5.67
N THR A 104 -17.79 -13.27 -6.56
CA THR A 104 -17.93 -11.82 -6.42
C THR A 104 -19.28 -11.54 -5.82
N VAL A 105 -19.28 -10.83 -4.69
CA VAL A 105 -20.48 -10.44 -3.96
C VAL A 105 -20.62 -8.93 -4.07
N THR A 106 -21.75 -8.45 -4.56
CA THR A 106 -22.06 -7.01 -4.60
C THR A 106 -22.50 -6.54 -3.21
N GLU A 107 -22.49 -5.22 -2.97
CA GLU A 107 -22.94 -4.62 -1.72
C GLU A 107 -24.37 -5.06 -1.36
N VAL A 108 -25.31 -5.00 -2.31
CA VAL A 108 -26.69 -5.44 -2.11
C VAL A 108 -26.78 -6.90 -1.72
N GLN A 109 -26.03 -7.78 -2.39
CA GLN A 109 -25.99 -9.20 -2.05
C GLN A 109 -25.39 -9.45 -0.66
N ALA A 110 -24.39 -8.64 -0.27
CA ALA A 110 -23.79 -8.73 1.05
C ALA A 110 -24.78 -8.29 2.16
N GLU A 111 -25.60 -7.29 1.90
CA GLU A 111 -26.68 -6.84 2.81
C GLU A 111 -27.81 -7.88 2.93
N GLU A 112 -28.19 -8.52 1.82
CA GLU A 112 -29.20 -9.60 1.81
C GLU A 112 -28.67 -10.89 2.45
N GLY A 113 -27.36 -11.06 2.50
CA GLY A 113 -26.66 -12.21 3.06
C GLY A 113 -26.37 -13.30 2.05
N VAL A 114 -25.09 -13.71 2.00
CA VAL A 114 -24.63 -14.83 1.17
C VAL A 114 -24.17 -15.96 2.09
N THR A 115 -24.76 -17.16 1.89
CA THR A 115 -24.43 -18.33 2.71
C THR A 115 -23.59 -19.32 1.91
N PHE A 116 -22.45 -19.69 2.48
CA PHE A 116 -21.55 -20.72 1.96
C PHE A 116 -21.63 -21.95 2.86
N THR A 117 -22.06 -23.08 2.28
CA THR A 117 -22.16 -24.36 3.00
C THR A 117 -21.18 -25.35 2.40
N LEU A 118 -20.23 -25.82 3.22
CA LEU A 118 -19.31 -26.88 2.82
C LEU A 118 -19.94 -28.25 3.06
N GLU A 119 -20.04 -29.06 2.00
CA GLU A 119 -20.44 -30.46 2.07
C GLU A 119 -19.19 -31.33 1.93
N GLY A 120 -18.78 -32.01 2.99
CA GLY A 120 -17.59 -32.85 3.05
C GLY A 120 -16.80 -32.67 4.36
N GLN A 121 -15.71 -33.41 4.51
CA GLN A 121 -14.86 -33.36 5.71
C GLN A 121 -13.49 -32.70 5.45
N ALA A 122 -13.25 -32.17 4.25
CA ALA A 122 -12.00 -31.47 3.95
C ALA A 122 -11.95 -30.10 4.65
N PRO A 123 -10.81 -29.69 5.21
CA PRO A 123 -10.67 -28.35 5.75
C PRO A 123 -10.79 -27.32 4.61
N MET A 124 -11.50 -26.23 4.87
CA MET A 124 -11.66 -25.14 3.90
C MET A 124 -11.20 -23.81 4.51
N PHE A 125 -10.38 -23.11 3.76
CA PHE A 125 -9.98 -21.74 4.10
C PHE A 125 -10.84 -20.75 3.28
N ARG A 126 -11.29 -19.69 3.94
CA ARG A 126 -12.02 -18.61 3.31
C ARG A 126 -11.23 -17.33 3.40
N THR A 127 -10.98 -16.69 2.26
CA THR A 127 -10.46 -15.32 2.20
C THR A 127 -11.57 -14.40 1.70
N VAL A 128 -11.79 -13.31 2.40
CA VAL A 128 -12.72 -12.26 1.97
C VAL A 128 -11.92 -11.01 1.65
N MET A 129 -12.06 -10.53 0.41
CA MET A 129 -11.47 -9.27 -0.02
C MET A 129 -12.60 -8.28 -0.28
N VAL A 130 -12.49 -7.10 0.33
CA VAL A 130 -13.44 -6.00 0.09
C VAL A 130 -12.69 -4.89 -0.63
N SER A 131 -13.21 -4.43 -1.77
CA SER A 131 -12.67 -3.31 -2.52
C SER A 131 -13.76 -2.33 -2.87
N GLY A 132 -13.45 -1.04 -2.81
CA GLY A 132 -14.40 0.03 -3.12
C GLY A 132 -13.79 1.40 -2.90
N SER A 133 -14.49 2.42 -3.38
CA SER A 133 -14.13 3.82 -3.09
C SER A 133 -14.80 4.25 -1.79
N PRO A 134 -14.06 4.75 -0.79
CA PRO A 134 -14.66 5.21 0.43
C PRO A 134 -15.49 6.48 0.17
N GLU A 135 -16.68 6.57 0.73
CA GLU A 135 -17.54 7.78 0.64
C GLU A 135 -16.87 9.02 1.27
N LYS A 136 -16.09 8.80 2.30
CA LYS A 136 -15.32 9.87 2.98
C LYS A 136 -13.84 9.57 2.88
N ALA A 137 -13.06 10.61 2.61
CA ALA A 137 -11.59 10.47 2.60
C ALA A 137 -11.10 9.90 3.95
N PRO A 138 -10.24 8.88 3.93
CA PRO A 138 -9.71 8.29 5.15
C PRO A 138 -9.03 9.36 6.03
N PRO A 139 -9.20 9.31 7.35
CA PRO A 139 -8.59 10.28 8.27
C PRO A 139 -7.07 10.15 8.30
N ALA A 140 -6.40 11.15 8.87
CA ALA A 140 -4.97 11.04 9.18
C ALA A 140 -4.71 9.83 10.07
N ALA A 141 -3.61 9.14 9.80
CA ALA A 141 -3.18 7.99 10.58
C ALA A 141 -1.64 7.90 10.57
N THR A 142 -1.08 7.38 11.65
CA THR A 142 0.36 7.16 11.79
C THR A 142 0.64 5.85 12.52
N SER A 143 1.57 5.07 12.00
CA SER A 143 2.08 3.86 12.65
C SER A 143 3.56 3.75 12.37
N LYS A 144 4.39 4.00 13.39
CA LYS A 144 5.87 3.94 13.34
C LYS A 144 6.54 4.88 12.34
N MET A 145 5.79 5.68 11.62
CA MET A 145 6.27 6.79 10.80
C MET A 145 5.23 7.92 10.75
N GLY A 146 5.65 9.10 10.30
CA GLY A 146 4.79 10.25 10.05
C GLY A 146 4.98 10.76 8.64
N VAL A 147 3.95 11.43 8.10
CA VAL A 147 4.04 12.15 6.82
C VAL A 147 3.36 13.51 6.93
N ASP A 148 4.05 14.53 6.40
CA ASP A 148 3.55 15.92 6.33
C ASP A 148 3.51 16.40 4.89
N LYS A 149 2.48 17.20 4.56
CA LYS A 149 2.30 17.86 3.26
C LYS A 149 2.11 19.36 3.47
N ALA A 150 2.93 20.14 2.82
CA ALA A 150 2.87 21.60 2.90
C ALA A 150 2.96 22.26 1.52
N PHE A 151 2.25 23.38 1.36
CA PHE A 151 2.23 24.17 0.12
C PHE A 151 2.92 25.50 0.33
N PHE A 152 3.71 25.90 -0.67
CA PHE A 152 4.44 27.16 -0.67
C PHE A 152 4.29 27.86 -2.01
N THR A 153 4.45 29.18 -2.01
CA THR A 153 4.73 29.92 -3.23
C THR A 153 6.12 29.55 -3.76
N LEU A 154 6.44 29.87 -5.00
CA LEU A 154 7.78 29.67 -5.56
C LEU A 154 8.90 30.35 -4.74
N THR A 155 8.55 31.40 -3.97
CA THR A 155 9.49 32.15 -3.12
C THR A 155 9.49 31.70 -1.66
N GLY A 156 8.77 30.61 -1.32
CA GLY A 156 8.77 30.02 0.02
C GLY A 156 7.72 30.53 1.00
N GLY A 157 6.83 31.43 0.56
CA GLY A 157 5.70 31.88 1.37
C GLY A 157 4.67 30.74 1.57
N ARG A 158 4.07 30.65 2.77
CA ARG A 158 2.98 29.72 3.04
C ARG A 158 1.74 30.08 2.22
N VAL A 159 1.07 29.08 1.67
CA VAL A 159 -0.10 29.25 0.80
C VAL A 159 -1.38 28.95 1.58
N ASN A 160 -2.41 29.78 1.35
CA ASN A 160 -3.77 29.49 1.78
C ASN A 160 -4.54 28.80 0.64
N LEU A 161 -4.79 27.52 0.79
CA LEU A 161 -5.43 26.68 -0.22
C LEU A 161 -6.89 27.07 -0.54
N SER A 162 -7.51 27.95 0.25
CA SER A 162 -8.85 28.49 -0.06
C SER A 162 -8.81 29.74 -0.93
N ARG A 163 -7.62 30.17 -1.40
CA ARG A 163 -7.43 31.44 -2.16
C ARG A 163 -6.37 31.24 -3.26
N ILE A 164 -6.55 30.25 -4.07
CA ILE A 164 -5.70 29.97 -5.23
C ILE A 164 -6.38 30.55 -6.47
N SER A 165 -5.60 31.10 -7.37
CA SER A 165 -6.07 31.54 -8.68
C SER A 165 -5.65 30.60 -9.77
N GLN A 166 -6.46 30.41 -10.78
CA GLN A 166 -6.09 29.70 -11.99
C GLN A 166 -4.79 30.28 -12.58
N GLY A 167 -3.83 29.43 -12.89
CA GLY A 167 -2.50 29.81 -13.36
C GLY A 167 -1.45 29.89 -12.25
N ASP A 168 -1.84 29.92 -10.97
CA ASP A 168 -0.88 29.95 -9.87
C ASP A 168 0.00 28.71 -9.86
N GLN A 169 1.29 28.92 -9.63
CA GLN A 169 2.27 27.85 -9.40
C GLN A 169 2.59 27.73 -7.92
N LEU A 170 2.54 26.50 -7.42
CA LEU A 170 2.80 26.20 -6.02
C LEU A 170 3.86 25.10 -5.91
N VAL A 171 4.64 25.18 -4.84
CA VAL A 171 5.54 24.09 -4.46
C VAL A 171 4.87 23.24 -3.40
N VAL A 172 4.75 21.96 -3.68
CA VAL A 172 4.34 20.94 -2.72
C VAL A 172 5.58 20.34 -2.10
N ARG A 173 5.65 20.34 -0.76
CA ARG A 173 6.70 19.66 0.01
C ARG A 173 6.07 18.52 0.79
N LEU A 174 6.61 17.33 0.61
CA LEU A 174 6.29 16.13 1.38
C LEU A 174 7.47 15.81 2.30
N THR A 175 7.20 15.47 3.55
CA THR A 175 8.24 15.04 4.49
C THR A 175 7.80 13.77 5.16
N VAL A 176 8.58 12.70 5.00
CA VAL A 176 8.40 11.42 5.70
C VAL A 176 9.37 11.36 6.85
N SER A 177 8.85 11.10 8.05
CA SER A 177 9.63 11.07 9.29
C SER A 177 9.55 9.68 9.91
N PRO A 178 10.67 8.95 10.07
CA PRO A 178 10.68 7.68 10.77
C PRO A 178 10.52 7.91 12.28
N HIS A 179 9.75 7.05 12.95
CA HIS A 179 9.65 7.04 14.40
C HIS A 179 10.54 5.96 15.04
N GLU A 180 11.15 5.11 14.22
CA GLU A 180 12.07 4.05 14.62
C GLU A 180 13.42 4.19 13.92
N ARG A 181 14.50 3.73 14.57
CA ARG A 181 15.85 3.67 13.96
C ARG A 181 16.02 2.37 13.16
N ARG A 182 15.20 2.18 12.17
CA ARG A 182 15.26 1.03 11.26
C ARG A 182 15.21 1.53 9.82
N LEU A 183 15.86 0.81 8.92
CA LEU A 183 15.71 1.04 7.49
C LEU A 183 14.31 0.62 7.04
N ASN A 184 13.61 1.54 6.41
CA ASN A 184 12.28 1.31 5.86
C ASN A 184 12.30 1.67 4.38
N PRO A 185 12.17 0.69 3.47
CA PRO A 185 11.91 0.95 2.06
C PRO A 185 10.46 1.42 1.89
N VAL A 186 10.29 2.72 1.71
CA VAL A 186 8.99 3.40 1.73
C VAL A 186 8.56 3.79 0.33
N ILE A 187 7.30 3.51 0.00
CA ILE A 187 6.60 4.14 -1.11
C ILE A 187 5.80 5.33 -0.59
N VAL A 188 5.92 6.48 -1.27
CA VAL A 188 5.14 7.69 -1.00
C VAL A 188 4.24 7.94 -2.17
N ALA A 189 2.93 8.09 -1.92
CA ALA A 189 1.93 8.39 -2.94
C ALA A 189 1.12 9.63 -2.53
N ASP A 190 1.12 10.63 -3.36
CA ASP A 190 0.36 11.85 -3.20
C ASP A 190 -0.58 12.06 -4.38
N LEU A 191 -1.87 11.83 -4.16
CA LEU A 191 -2.92 12.10 -5.13
C LEU A 191 -3.21 13.60 -5.16
N LEU A 192 -3.23 14.16 -6.36
CA LEU A 192 -3.53 15.59 -6.56
C LEU A 192 -5.04 15.84 -6.54
N PRO A 193 -5.46 17.03 -6.05
CA PRO A 193 -6.78 17.56 -6.37
C PRO A 193 -6.93 17.71 -7.89
N ALA A 194 -8.10 17.41 -8.43
CA ALA A 194 -8.35 17.45 -9.88
C ALA A 194 -8.15 18.85 -10.54
N GLY A 195 -7.98 19.90 -9.74
CA GLY A 195 -7.67 21.25 -10.23
C GLY A 195 -6.18 21.55 -10.40
N PHE A 196 -5.28 20.62 -10.06
CA PHE A 196 -3.83 20.79 -10.18
C PHE A 196 -3.22 19.82 -11.20
N GLU A 197 -2.13 20.24 -11.81
CA GLU A 197 -1.25 19.43 -12.64
C GLU A 197 0.21 19.58 -12.16
N ILE A 198 1.00 18.50 -12.22
CA ILE A 198 2.42 18.53 -11.89
C ILE A 198 3.20 19.11 -13.08
N GLU A 199 3.95 20.19 -12.83
CA GLU A 199 4.83 20.76 -13.84
C GLU A 199 6.24 20.22 -13.81
N SER A 200 6.78 20.00 -12.61
CA SER A 200 8.13 19.50 -12.45
C SER A 200 8.36 18.87 -11.08
N VAL A 201 9.22 17.87 -11.04
CA VAL A 201 9.74 17.28 -9.80
C VAL A 201 11.07 17.95 -9.49
N LEU A 202 11.17 18.50 -8.26
CA LEU A 202 12.40 19.13 -7.80
C LEU A 202 13.36 18.03 -7.34
N ARG A 203 14.60 18.10 -7.87
CA ARG A 203 15.66 17.13 -7.56
C ARG A 203 16.87 17.87 -7.00
N PRO A 204 17.73 17.19 -6.20
CA PRO A 204 19.03 17.76 -5.85
C PRO A 204 19.81 18.10 -7.12
N ALA A 205 20.43 19.27 -7.18
CA ALA A 205 21.28 19.65 -8.31
C ALA A 205 22.47 18.67 -8.43
N ASP A 206 22.70 18.13 -9.62
CA ASP A 206 23.86 17.33 -10.05
C ASP A 206 24.25 16.12 -9.16
N GLY A 207 23.29 15.47 -8.52
CA GLY A 207 23.55 14.29 -7.69
C GLY A 207 24.39 14.56 -6.46
N LYS A 208 24.80 15.79 -6.21
CA LYS A 208 25.42 16.23 -4.97
C LYS A 208 24.34 16.52 -3.95
N ARG A 209 24.58 16.10 -2.71
CA ARG A 209 23.77 16.51 -1.56
C ARG A 209 24.05 17.99 -1.25
N GLU A 210 23.63 18.91 -2.12
CA GLU A 210 23.73 20.32 -1.83
C GLU A 210 22.61 20.69 -0.84
N TYR A 211 23.02 21.19 0.31
CA TYR A 211 22.17 21.87 1.26
C TYR A 211 21.65 23.16 0.59
N GLY A 212 20.34 23.21 0.34
CA GLY A 212 19.70 24.39 -0.23
C GLY A 212 20.00 24.55 -1.72
N GLY A 213 19.01 24.22 -2.55
CA GLY A 213 19.12 24.42 -3.99
C GLY A 213 19.62 25.81 -4.33
N SER A 214 20.68 25.88 -5.12
CA SER A 214 21.17 27.10 -5.73
C SER A 214 20.12 27.60 -6.75
N GLY A 215 19.12 28.34 -6.26
CA GLY A 215 18.09 28.96 -7.08
C GLY A 215 16.70 28.83 -6.47
N GLY A 216 16.27 29.80 -5.70
CA GLY A 216 14.87 30.02 -5.32
C GLY A 216 14.24 29.06 -4.30
N PHE A 217 14.69 27.82 -4.16
CA PHE A 217 14.07 26.77 -3.32
C PHE A 217 14.85 26.42 -2.04
N ALA A 218 15.78 27.27 -1.59
CA ALA A 218 16.57 27.02 -0.37
C ALA A 218 15.73 26.79 0.91
N TYR A 219 14.52 27.34 0.94
CA TYR A 219 13.58 27.18 2.03
C TYR A 219 13.04 25.75 2.21
N LEU A 220 13.18 24.87 1.20
CA LEU A 220 12.77 23.47 1.28
C LEU A 220 13.73 22.60 2.11
N GLY A 221 14.95 23.08 2.32
CA GLY A 221 16.00 22.30 2.94
C GLY A 221 16.54 21.22 1.99
N GLN A 222 17.00 20.11 2.56
CA GLN A 222 17.56 19.01 1.78
C GLN A 222 16.44 18.19 1.14
N ILE A 223 16.43 18.14 -0.19
CA ILE A 223 15.53 17.26 -0.96
C ILE A 223 16.24 15.91 -1.18
N ALA A 224 15.49 14.83 -1.07
CA ALA A 224 15.99 13.48 -1.29
C ALA A 224 16.38 13.25 -2.75
N ASN A 225 17.49 12.55 -2.95
CA ASN A 225 17.78 11.94 -4.25
C ASN A 225 17.02 10.60 -4.30
N VAL A 226 15.92 10.56 -5.01
CA VAL A 226 15.08 9.37 -5.14
C VAL A 226 15.54 8.53 -6.33
N GLN A 227 15.60 7.23 -6.13
CA GLN A 227 15.92 6.27 -7.19
C GLN A 227 14.84 6.26 -8.27
N THR A 228 13.58 6.42 -7.85
CA THR A 228 12.41 6.48 -8.73
C THR A 228 11.44 7.51 -8.19
N ALA A 229 11.15 8.53 -8.96
CA ALA A 229 10.04 9.44 -8.73
C ALA A 229 9.29 9.61 -10.05
N GLU A 230 8.02 9.25 -10.04
CA GLU A 230 7.12 9.42 -11.17
C GLU A 230 6.11 10.51 -10.83
N ALA A 231 6.03 11.49 -11.71
CA ALA A 231 4.95 12.45 -11.74
C ALA A 231 4.02 12.04 -12.88
N GLN A 232 2.80 11.70 -12.55
CA GLN A 232 1.71 11.53 -13.50
C GLN A 232 0.78 12.72 -13.38
N ASP A 233 -0.14 12.88 -14.31
CA ASP A 233 -1.04 14.06 -14.32
C ASP A 233 -1.86 14.19 -13.02
N ASP A 234 -2.16 13.07 -12.35
CA ASP A 234 -3.03 12.99 -11.19
C ASP A 234 -2.32 12.67 -9.87
N ARG A 235 -1.00 12.35 -9.91
CA ARG A 235 -0.28 11.90 -8.71
C ARG A 235 1.24 12.06 -8.78
N PHE A 236 1.83 12.20 -7.60
CA PHE A 236 3.27 12.03 -7.39
C PHE A 236 3.51 10.72 -6.64
N VAL A 237 4.44 9.89 -7.12
CA VAL A 237 4.86 8.65 -6.45
C VAL A 237 6.38 8.63 -6.35
N ALA A 238 6.91 8.27 -5.19
CA ALA A 238 8.35 8.10 -4.99
C ALA A 238 8.64 6.87 -4.13
N ALA A 239 9.72 6.16 -4.46
CA ALA A 239 10.28 5.09 -3.63
C ALA A 239 11.60 5.55 -3.03
N VAL A 240 11.80 5.34 -1.74
CA VAL A 240 12.96 5.80 -0.99
C VAL A 240 13.23 4.95 0.24
N ASP A 241 14.51 4.80 0.57
CA ASP A 241 14.93 4.24 1.86
C ASP A 241 14.93 5.32 2.94
N VAL A 242 14.14 5.13 3.99
CA VAL A 242 14.03 6.04 5.13
C VAL A 242 14.70 5.41 6.35
N TYR A 243 15.73 6.08 6.88
CA TYR A 243 16.46 5.63 8.07
C TYR A 243 16.77 6.79 9.00
N ALA A 244 16.30 6.73 10.23
CA ALA A 244 16.63 7.60 11.36
C ALA A 244 16.47 9.13 11.15
N GLN A 245 16.38 9.62 9.92
CA GLN A 245 16.24 11.04 9.58
C GLN A 245 15.04 11.24 8.63
N PRO A 246 14.36 12.38 8.76
CA PRO A 246 13.30 12.73 7.83
C PRO A 246 13.82 12.84 6.39
N VAL A 247 12.97 12.43 5.45
CA VAL A 247 13.22 12.51 4.00
C VAL A 247 12.21 13.47 3.38
N THR A 248 12.69 14.43 2.60
CA THR A 248 11.84 15.46 1.99
C THR A 248 11.83 15.33 0.48
N PHE A 249 10.64 15.41 -0.10
CA PHE A 249 10.38 15.50 -1.54
C PHE A 249 9.73 16.83 -1.84
N ALA A 250 9.93 17.33 -3.04
CA ALA A 250 9.21 18.50 -3.49
C ALA A 250 8.93 18.46 -5.01
N TYR A 251 7.83 19.04 -5.40
CA TYR A 251 7.44 19.18 -6.79
C TYR A 251 6.60 20.45 -6.98
N VAL A 252 6.57 20.97 -8.20
CA VAL A 252 5.81 22.14 -8.58
C VAL A 252 4.49 21.71 -9.21
N VAL A 253 3.40 22.31 -8.78
CA VAL A 253 2.07 22.14 -9.38
C VAL A 253 1.56 23.48 -9.91
N ARG A 254 0.74 23.39 -10.95
CA ARG A 254 -0.04 24.53 -11.47
C ARG A 254 -1.53 24.32 -11.19
N ALA A 255 -2.20 25.36 -10.76
CA ALA A 255 -3.65 25.39 -10.69
C ALA A 255 -4.24 25.62 -12.10
N VAL A 256 -4.89 24.61 -12.65
CA VAL A 256 -5.35 24.62 -14.05
C VAL A 256 -6.86 24.78 -14.17
N THR A 257 -7.63 24.18 -13.28
CA THR A 257 -9.10 24.19 -13.36
C THR A 257 -9.72 24.91 -12.19
N PRO A 258 -10.55 25.96 -12.42
CA PRO A 258 -11.32 26.60 -11.36
C PRO A 258 -12.34 25.66 -10.74
N GLY A 259 -12.52 25.73 -9.42
CA GLY A 259 -13.45 24.88 -8.68
C GLY A 259 -13.09 24.70 -7.23
N ASP A 260 -13.87 23.87 -6.56
CA ASP A 260 -13.64 23.47 -5.17
C ASP A 260 -13.43 21.95 -5.10
N PHE A 261 -12.19 21.55 -4.86
CA PHE A 261 -11.74 20.18 -5.00
C PHE A 261 -11.40 19.54 -3.65
N ALA A 262 -11.73 18.24 -3.51
CA ALA A 262 -11.19 17.43 -2.43
C ALA A 262 -9.68 17.25 -2.63
N MET A 263 -8.92 17.35 -1.54
CA MET A 263 -7.48 17.09 -1.51
C MET A 263 -7.24 15.85 -0.65
N PRO A 264 -6.91 14.72 -1.26
CA PRO A 264 -6.56 13.50 -0.53
C PRO A 264 -5.34 13.70 0.38
N GLY A 265 -5.27 12.92 1.46
CA GLY A 265 -4.07 12.84 2.27
C GLY A 265 -2.97 12.09 1.53
N VAL A 266 -1.72 12.54 1.65
CA VAL A 266 -0.56 11.79 1.17
C VAL A 266 -0.38 10.53 2.02
N VAL A 267 0.01 9.42 1.39
CA VAL A 267 0.29 8.14 2.03
C VAL A 267 1.78 7.83 1.91
N ALA A 268 2.37 7.38 3.00
CA ALA A 268 3.70 6.79 3.03
C ALA A 268 3.59 5.41 3.69
N GLU A 269 4.13 4.37 3.06
CA GLU A 269 4.00 2.98 3.51
C GLU A 269 5.30 2.23 3.27
N ASP A 270 5.71 1.41 4.24
CA ASP A 270 6.83 0.47 4.07
C ASP A 270 6.39 -0.64 3.10
N MET A 271 7.16 -0.85 2.02
CA MET A 271 6.81 -1.77 0.94
C MET A 271 6.69 -3.23 1.37
N TYR A 272 7.34 -3.60 2.48
CA TYR A 272 7.34 -4.98 2.98
C TYR A 272 6.58 -5.14 4.30
N ARG A 273 6.30 -4.03 4.99
CA ARG A 273 5.61 -4.00 6.29
C ARG A 273 4.48 -2.98 6.26
N PRO A 274 3.30 -3.34 5.70
CA PRO A 274 2.19 -2.41 5.53
C PRO A 274 1.61 -1.88 6.85
N GLU A 275 1.93 -2.51 7.98
CA GLU A 275 1.61 -1.99 9.31
C GLU A 275 2.47 -0.76 9.70
N VAL A 276 3.57 -0.49 8.96
CA VAL A 276 4.40 0.70 9.11
C VAL A 276 4.01 1.71 8.05
N PHE A 277 3.14 2.62 8.40
CA PHE A 277 2.58 3.59 7.46
C PHE A 277 2.25 4.93 8.10
N ALA A 278 2.04 5.93 7.25
CA ALA A 278 1.45 7.21 7.63
C ALA A 278 0.51 7.71 6.54
N ARG A 279 -0.52 8.44 6.96
CA ARG A 279 -1.40 9.17 6.07
C ARG A 279 -1.66 10.56 6.64
N SER A 280 -1.45 11.60 5.82
CA SER A 280 -1.74 12.97 6.23
C SER A 280 -3.25 13.25 6.23
N LYS A 281 -3.62 14.34 6.89
CA LYS A 281 -5.02 14.79 6.92
C LYS A 281 -5.49 15.17 5.52
N PRO A 282 -6.66 14.69 5.06
CA PRO A 282 -7.28 15.19 3.85
C PRO A 282 -7.74 16.64 4.02
N GLY A 283 -7.90 17.36 2.92
CA GLY A 283 -8.31 18.75 2.92
C GLY A 283 -9.16 19.12 1.71
N ARG A 284 -9.22 20.40 1.44
CA ARG A 284 -9.87 20.98 0.26
C ARG A 284 -9.00 22.11 -0.29
N VAL A 285 -9.13 22.36 -1.58
CA VAL A 285 -8.54 23.49 -2.27
C VAL A 285 -9.61 24.18 -3.10
N THR A 286 -9.62 25.52 -3.04
CA THR A 286 -10.51 26.34 -3.86
C THR A 286 -9.67 27.15 -4.84
N ILE A 287 -9.94 26.98 -6.13
CA ILE A 287 -9.27 27.66 -7.24
C ILE A 287 -10.27 28.60 -7.90
N SER A 288 -9.98 29.88 -7.89
CA SER A 288 -10.78 30.92 -8.57
C SER A 288 -10.37 31.05 -10.03
N ALA A 289 -11.28 31.38 -10.91
CA ALA A 289 -10.94 31.70 -12.30
C ALA A 289 -9.95 32.87 -12.37
N ALA A 290 -9.08 32.85 -13.38
CA ALA A 290 -8.14 33.95 -13.60
C ALA A 290 -8.89 35.29 -13.82
N PRO A 291 -8.42 36.43 -13.27
CA PRO A 291 -8.99 37.72 -13.55
C PRO A 291 -8.91 38.00 -15.05
N GLY A 292 -10.06 38.11 -15.74
CA GLY A 292 -10.12 38.42 -17.16
C GLY A 292 -10.79 37.41 -18.07
N THR A 293 -11.16 36.21 -17.57
CA THR A 293 -11.95 35.23 -18.34
C THR A 293 -13.48 35.42 -18.19
N MET A 294 -13.91 36.63 -17.96
CA MET A 294 -15.35 36.94 -18.13
C MET A 294 -15.63 36.93 -19.62
N GLY A 295 -16.22 35.83 -20.10
CA GLY A 295 -16.62 35.65 -21.48
C GLY A 295 -17.45 36.80 -21.96
N GLY A 296 -16.98 37.47 -23.00
CA GLY A 296 -17.81 38.35 -23.80
C GLY A 296 -18.90 37.50 -24.44
N GLY A 297 -20.04 37.40 -23.77
CA GLY A 297 -21.28 36.97 -24.40
C GLY A 297 -21.80 38.14 -25.23
N GLN A 298 -21.77 37.99 -26.53
CA GLN A 298 -22.71 38.62 -27.45
C GLN A 298 -23.56 37.55 -28.07
#